data_7d540d1682f5415cdae79c6463e0f077
#
_entry.id   7d540d1682f5415cdae79c6463e0f077
#
_cell.length_a   1.000
_cell.length_b   1.000
_cell.length_c   1.000
_cell.angle_alpha   90.00
_cell.angle_beta   90.00
_cell.angle_gamma   90.00
#
_symmetry.space_group_name_H-M   'P 1'
#
loop_
_entity.id
_entity.type
_entity.pdbx_description
1 polymer ?
#
loop_
_entity_poly.entity_id
_entity_poly.type
_entity_poly.pdbx_seq_one_letter_code
_entity_poly.pdbx_strand_id
1 'polypeptide(L)'
;MITVDALKSFGANVDEGLGRCMGNEALYLKLVATIPGEKNFGKLSESIQNNDLDGAFEAAHALKGVLGNLSLTNMYDKVADITELLRTRTEIDYSEKVAEIMNARDELAKLCE
;
A
#
# COMPACT_ATOMS: atom_id res chain seq x y z
N MET A 1 -15.02 -6.82 10.19
CA MET A 1 -15.45 -6.53 8.81
C MET A 1 -15.17 -5.08 8.47
N ILE A 2 -14.58 -4.82 7.31
CA ILE A 2 -14.20 -3.47 6.91
C ILE A 2 -15.43 -2.64 6.50
N THR A 3 -15.40 -1.34 6.83
CA THR A 3 -16.47 -0.40 6.48
C THR A 3 -15.89 0.82 5.77
N VAL A 4 -16.75 1.54 5.04
CA VAL A 4 -16.37 2.79 4.38
C VAL A 4 -15.92 3.83 5.41
N ASP A 5 -16.63 3.95 6.53
CA ASP A 5 -16.26 4.91 7.58
C ASP A 5 -14.90 4.60 8.19
N ALA A 6 -14.61 3.32 8.44
CA ALA A 6 -13.31 2.92 8.96
C ALA A 6 -12.19 3.26 7.96
N LEU A 7 -12.44 3.08 6.67
CA LEU A 7 -11.46 3.43 5.63
C LEU A 7 -11.23 4.93 5.55
N LYS A 8 -12.26 5.75 5.71
CA LYS A 8 -12.10 7.21 5.75
C LYS A 8 -11.21 7.62 6.91
N SER A 9 -11.44 7.04 8.09
CA SER A 9 -10.61 7.30 9.27
C SER A 9 -9.20 6.79 9.10
N PHE A 10 -9.02 5.70 8.38
CA PHE A 10 -7.71 5.14 8.07
C PHE A 10 -6.88 6.06 7.16
N GLY A 11 -7.53 6.86 6.30
CA GLY A 11 -6.85 7.78 5.40
C GLY A 11 -7.03 7.49 3.92
N ALA A 12 -8.00 6.64 3.56
CA ALA A 12 -8.33 6.38 2.16
C ALA A 12 -9.23 7.49 1.60
N ASN A 13 -9.10 7.75 0.29
CA ASN A 13 -10.03 8.60 -0.43
C ASN A 13 -11.18 7.72 -0.93
N VAL A 14 -12.14 7.46 -0.06
CA VAL A 14 -13.24 6.53 -0.33
C VAL A 14 -14.10 6.98 -1.50
N ASP A 15 -14.38 8.27 -1.62
CA ASP A 15 -15.22 8.78 -2.70
C ASP A 15 -14.60 8.50 -4.05
N GLU A 16 -13.29 8.71 -4.20
CA GLU A 16 -12.56 8.39 -5.41
C GLU A 16 -12.56 6.87 -5.66
N GLY A 17 -12.30 6.08 -4.61
CA GLY A 17 -12.27 4.62 -4.71
C GLY A 17 -13.61 4.05 -5.13
N LEU A 18 -14.70 4.55 -4.57
CA LEU A 18 -16.05 4.15 -4.97
C LEU A 18 -16.34 4.55 -6.42
N GLY A 19 -15.88 5.73 -6.85
CA GLY A 19 -16.05 6.17 -8.24
C GLY A 19 -15.36 5.21 -9.22
N ARG A 20 -14.19 4.71 -8.87
CA ARG A 20 -13.46 3.73 -9.68
C ARG A 20 -14.16 2.38 -9.74
N CYS A 21 -14.98 2.07 -8.73
CA CYS A 21 -15.80 0.85 -8.66
C CYS A 21 -17.26 1.11 -9.08
N MET A 22 -17.51 2.20 -9.79
CA MET A 22 -18.85 2.57 -10.31
C MET A 22 -19.88 2.70 -9.18
N GLY A 23 -19.46 3.15 -8.01
CA GLY A 23 -20.31 3.32 -6.83
C GLY A 23 -20.64 2.02 -6.12
N ASN A 24 -20.06 0.89 -6.52
CA ASN A 24 -20.33 -0.41 -5.91
C ASN A 24 -19.50 -0.58 -4.63
N GLU A 25 -20.11 -0.24 -3.50
CA GLU A 25 -19.46 -0.30 -2.19
C GLU A 25 -18.97 -1.72 -1.84
N ALA A 26 -19.81 -2.73 -2.06
CA ALA A 26 -19.44 -4.11 -1.77
C ALA A 26 -18.20 -4.56 -2.55
N LEU A 27 -18.13 -4.18 -3.83
CA LEU A 27 -16.97 -4.50 -4.67
C LEU A 27 -15.73 -3.78 -4.15
N TYR A 28 -15.84 -2.48 -3.86
CA TYR A 28 -14.71 -1.70 -3.36
C TYR A 28 -14.15 -2.31 -2.08
N LEU A 29 -15.01 -2.60 -1.10
CA LEU A 29 -14.58 -3.18 0.19
C LEU A 29 -13.96 -4.55 0.01
N LYS A 30 -14.48 -5.36 -0.92
CA LYS A 30 -13.92 -6.68 -1.23
C LYS A 30 -12.51 -6.55 -1.79
N LEU A 31 -12.29 -5.62 -2.71
CA LEU A 31 -10.98 -5.39 -3.31
C LEU A 31 -9.98 -4.86 -2.26
N VAL A 32 -10.42 -3.91 -1.42
CA VAL A 32 -9.57 -3.38 -0.35
C VAL A 32 -9.15 -4.50 0.62
N ALA A 33 -10.06 -5.43 0.92
CA ALA A 33 -9.78 -6.53 1.83
C ALA A 33 -8.70 -7.49 1.30
N THR A 34 -8.38 -7.45 0.01
CA THR A 34 -7.29 -8.26 -0.56
C THR A 34 -5.91 -7.65 -0.33
N ILE A 35 -5.84 -6.36 0.00
CA ILE A 35 -4.57 -5.64 0.07
C ILE A 35 -3.62 -6.19 1.15
N PRO A 36 -4.07 -6.51 2.38
CA PRO A 36 -3.14 -7.04 3.38
C PRO A 36 -2.42 -8.32 2.94
N GLY A 37 -3.01 -9.10 2.03
CA GLY A 37 -2.41 -10.30 1.49
C GLY A 37 -1.57 -10.09 0.24
N GLU A 38 -1.36 -8.85 -0.18
CA GLU A 38 -0.57 -8.54 -1.39
C GLU A 38 0.89 -8.94 -1.20
N LYS A 39 1.39 -9.81 -2.08
CA LYS A 39 2.74 -10.40 -1.96
C LYS A 39 3.87 -9.37 -2.04
N ASN A 40 3.65 -8.24 -2.68
CA ASN A 40 4.71 -7.25 -2.88
C ASN A 40 5.12 -6.52 -1.60
N PHE A 41 4.30 -6.55 -0.54
CA PHE A 41 4.74 -6.05 0.77
C PHE A 41 5.93 -6.87 1.29
N GLY A 42 5.80 -8.20 1.28
CA GLY A 42 6.88 -9.08 1.71
C GLY A 42 8.09 -8.99 0.80
N LYS A 43 7.87 -8.91 -0.51
CA LYS A 43 8.95 -8.77 -1.48
C LYS A 43 9.75 -7.49 -1.26
N LEU A 44 9.06 -6.37 -0.98
CA LEU A 44 9.73 -5.10 -0.68
C LEU A 44 10.61 -5.24 0.56
N SER A 45 10.06 -5.77 1.66
CA SER A 45 10.80 -5.94 2.91
C SER A 45 12.01 -6.84 2.72
N GLU A 46 11.83 -7.98 2.08
CA GLU A 46 12.92 -8.94 1.83
C GLU A 46 14.00 -8.34 0.94
N SER A 47 13.63 -7.63 -0.12
CA SER A 47 14.59 -7.01 -1.02
C SER A 47 15.45 -5.97 -0.30
N ILE A 48 14.84 -5.16 0.57
CA ILE A 48 15.59 -4.17 1.36
C ILE A 48 16.56 -4.87 2.33
N GLN A 49 16.10 -5.94 2.99
CA GLN A 49 16.95 -6.70 3.91
C GLN A 49 18.17 -7.30 3.20
N ASN A 50 18.00 -7.70 1.94
CA ASN A 50 19.05 -8.30 1.13
C ASN A 50 19.84 -7.26 0.32
N ASN A 51 19.58 -5.97 0.55
CA ASN A 51 20.22 -4.87 -0.17
C ASN A 51 20.03 -4.98 -1.69
N ASP A 52 18.89 -5.53 -2.11
CA ASP A 52 18.50 -5.68 -3.51
C ASP A 52 17.60 -4.50 -3.90
N LEU A 53 18.22 -3.40 -4.30
CA LEU A 53 17.50 -2.17 -4.63
C LEU A 53 16.65 -2.32 -5.90
N ASP A 54 17.09 -3.15 -6.84
CA ASP A 54 16.32 -3.41 -8.06
C ASP A 54 15.01 -4.15 -7.73
N GLY A 55 15.09 -5.22 -6.93
CA GLY A 55 13.93 -5.96 -6.49
C GLY A 55 13.00 -5.11 -5.63
N ALA A 56 13.58 -4.28 -4.76
CA ALA A 56 12.81 -3.35 -3.93
C ALA A 56 12.04 -2.34 -4.78
N PHE A 57 12.68 -1.79 -5.82
CA PHE A 57 12.01 -0.86 -6.73
C PHE A 57 10.82 -1.54 -7.43
N GLU A 58 11.01 -2.73 -7.95
CA GLU A 58 9.94 -3.47 -8.63
C GLU A 58 8.75 -3.70 -7.70
N ALA A 59 9.01 -4.13 -6.47
CA ALA A 59 7.95 -4.36 -5.49
C ALA A 59 7.21 -3.07 -5.11
N ALA A 60 7.96 -1.99 -4.87
CA ALA A 60 7.37 -0.68 -4.52
C ALA A 60 6.54 -0.13 -5.67
N HIS A 61 7.03 -0.25 -6.91
CA HIS A 61 6.32 0.21 -8.10
C HIS A 61 4.98 -0.54 -8.26
N ALA A 62 5.00 -1.85 -8.06
CA ALA A 62 3.78 -2.67 -8.13
C ALA A 62 2.78 -2.27 -7.04
N LEU A 63 3.25 -2.09 -5.80
CA LEU A 63 2.40 -1.65 -4.69
C LEU A 63 1.77 -0.28 -4.96
N LYS A 64 2.56 0.64 -5.50
CA LYS A 64 2.07 1.98 -5.84
C LYS A 64 0.87 1.89 -6.76
N GLY A 65 0.94 1.05 -7.80
CA GLY A 65 -0.17 0.85 -8.74
C GLY A 65 -1.41 0.28 -8.06
N VAL A 66 -1.24 -0.77 -7.27
CA VAL A 66 -2.36 -1.43 -6.58
C VAL A 66 -3.05 -0.48 -5.59
N LEU A 67 -2.25 0.23 -4.78
CA LEU A 67 -2.79 1.13 -3.77
C LEU A 67 -3.46 2.36 -4.39
N GLY A 68 -2.90 2.86 -5.49
CA GLY A 68 -3.50 3.97 -6.22
C GLY A 68 -4.84 3.60 -6.84
N ASN A 69 -4.96 2.39 -7.40
CA ASN A 69 -6.21 1.91 -7.98
C ASN A 69 -7.37 1.83 -6.98
N LEU A 70 -7.05 1.61 -5.71
CA LEU A 70 -8.06 1.53 -4.65
C LEU A 70 -8.14 2.80 -3.81
N SER A 71 -7.42 3.83 -4.21
CA SER A 71 -7.43 5.15 -3.55
C SER A 71 -7.10 5.07 -2.05
N LEU A 72 -6.17 4.17 -1.70
CA LEU A 72 -5.65 4.06 -0.34
C LEU A 72 -4.53 5.11 -0.16
N THR A 73 -4.92 6.38 -0.13
CA THR A 73 -4.04 7.53 -0.30
C THR A 73 -2.90 7.58 0.72
N ASN A 74 -3.17 7.31 1.98
CA ASN A 74 -2.14 7.33 3.02
C ASN A 74 -1.04 6.28 2.77
N MET A 75 -1.43 5.07 2.37
CA MET A 75 -0.48 4.01 2.02
C MET A 75 0.23 4.34 0.71
N TYR A 76 -0.55 4.84 -0.28
CA TYR A 76 0.00 5.23 -1.57
C TYR A 76 1.12 6.26 -1.41
N ASP A 77 0.92 7.29 -0.59
CA ASP A 77 1.91 8.35 -0.40
C ASP A 77 3.21 7.80 0.18
N LYS A 78 3.13 6.89 1.15
CA LYS A 78 4.31 6.25 1.74
C LYS A 78 5.08 5.41 0.71
N VAL A 79 4.36 4.65 -0.10
CA VAL A 79 4.96 3.79 -1.13
C VAL A 79 5.50 4.63 -2.28
N ALA A 80 4.80 5.70 -2.67
CA ALA A 80 5.28 6.61 -3.71
C ALA A 80 6.61 7.26 -3.32
N ASP A 81 6.75 7.67 -2.05
CA ASP A 81 7.99 8.26 -1.54
C ASP A 81 9.17 7.30 -1.68
N ILE A 82 9.02 6.06 -1.20
CA ILE A 82 10.09 5.08 -1.28
C ILE A 82 10.37 4.67 -2.74
N THR A 83 9.33 4.62 -3.58
CA THR A 83 9.48 4.28 -4.99
C THR A 83 10.40 5.27 -5.71
N GLU A 84 10.24 6.56 -5.44
CA GLU A 84 11.08 7.57 -6.09
C GLU A 84 12.54 7.48 -5.64
N LEU A 85 12.79 7.21 -4.36
CA LEU A 85 14.15 7.00 -3.86
C LEU A 85 14.77 5.75 -4.48
N LEU A 86 14.01 4.69 -4.61
CA LEU A 86 14.48 3.44 -5.21
C LEU A 86 14.67 3.54 -6.72
N ARG A 87 13.90 4.41 -7.39
CA ARG A 87 14.04 4.65 -8.83
C ARG A 87 15.46 5.08 -9.19
N THR A 88 16.06 5.92 -8.35
CA THR A 88 17.44 6.40 -8.53
C THR A 88 18.45 5.56 -7.75
N ARG A 89 18.01 4.46 -7.15
CA ARG A 89 18.86 3.58 -6.33
C ARG A 89 19.60 4.34 -5.23
N THR A 90 18.90 5.29 -4.61
CA THR A 90 19.48 6.10 -3.52
C THR A 90 19.90 5.19 -2.38
N GLU A 91 21.15 5.32 -1.95
CA GLU A 91 21.71 4.50 -0.87
C GLU A 91 21.47 5.18 0.48
N ILE A 92 20.36 4.82 1.13
CA ILE A 92 19.99 5.27 2.47
C ILE A 92 19.52 4.06 3.28
N ASP A 93 19.30 4.25 4.57
CA ASP A 93 18.65 3.23 5.39
C ASP A 93 17.13 3.31 5.17
N TYR A 94 16.57 2.30 4.53
CA TYR A 94 15.14 2.21 4.22
C TYR A 94 14.32 1.58 5.34
N SER A 95 14.93 1.12 6.43
CA SER A 95 14.27 0.34 7.47
C SER A 95 13.03 1.02 8.05
N GLU A 96 13.14 2.30 8.36
CA GLU A 96 12.04 3.07 8.95
C GLU A 96 10.89 3.25 7.96
N LYS A 97 11.22 3.57 6.70
CA LYS A 97 10.22 3.76 5.66
C LYS A 97 9.45 2.46 5.38
N VAL A 98 10.16 1.34 5.32
CA VAL A 98 9.54 0.02 5.15
C VAL A 98 8.67 -0.32 6.36
N ALA A 99 9.14 -0.04 7.58
CA ALA A 99 8.37 -0.29 8.78
C ALA A 99 7.05 0.49 8.78
N GLU A 100 7.05 1.75 8.34
CA GLU A 100 5.84 2.55 8.24
C GLU A 100 4.82 1.94 7.26
N ILE A 101 5.32 1.44 6.12
CA ILE A 101 4.47 0.78 5.11
C ILE A 101 3.87 -0.51 5.69
N MET A 102 4.69 -1.33 6.35
CA MET A 102 4.22 -2.58 6.94
C MET A 102 3.23 -2.34 8.07
N ASN A 103 3.44 -1.30 8.88
CA ASN A 103 2.51 -0.92 9.94
C ASN A 103 1.16 -0.49 9.38
N ALA A 104 1.16 0.28 8.27
CA ALA A 104 -0.09 0.67 7.62
C ALA A 104 -0.83 -0.54 7.06
N ARG A 105 -0.11 -1.50 6.47
CA ARG A 105 -0.70 -2.77 6.02
C ARG A 105 -1.36 -3.50 7.20
N ASP A 106 -0.67 -3.57 8.34
CA ASP A 106 -1.18 -4.28 9.51
C ASP A 106 -2.42 -3.58 10.10
N GLU A 107 -2.44 -2.25 10.10
CA GLU A 107 -3.62 -1.49 10.50
C GLU A 107 -4.81 -1.81 9.60
N LEU A 108 -4.59 -1.84 8.29
CA LEU A 108 -5.64 -2.19 7.34
C LEU A 108 -6.12 -3.62 7.57
N ALA A 109 -5.22 -4.55 7.84
CA ALA A 109 -5.58 -5.94 8.13
C ALA A 109 -6.51 -6.04 9.33
N LYS A 110 -6.27 -5.25 10.38
CA LYS A 110 -7.14 -5.19 11.55
C LYS A 110 -8.54 -4.67 11.21
N LEU A 111 -8.63 -3.70 10.32
CA LEU A 111 -9.92 -3.17 9.89
C LEU A 111 -10.73 -4.22 9.11
N CYS A 112 -10.04 -5.16 8.47
CA CYS A 112 -10.68 -6.20 7.66
C CYS A 112 -11.15 -7.41 8.49
N GLU A 113 -10.79 -7.47 9.76
CA GLU A 113 -11.18 -8.57 10.65
C GLU A 113 -12.68 -8.60 10.97
#